data_1d3d80921334e3bbca80dcb905578412
#
_entry.id   1d3d80921334e3bbca80dcb905578412
#
_cell.length_a   1.000
_cell.length_b   1.000
_cell.length_c   1.000
_cell.angle_alpha   90.00
_cell.angle_beta   90.00
_cell.angle_gamma   90.00
#
_symmetry.space_group_name_H-M   'P 1'
#
loop_
_entity.id
_entity.type
_entity.pdbx_description
1 polymer ?
#
loop_
_entity_poly.entity_id
_entity_poly.type
_entity_poly.pdbx_seq_one_letter_code
_entity_poly.pdbx_strand_id
1 'polypeptide(L)'
;MAFAGGMLYGIREPGRGYIAYKLPGQKLGFGASMELVKALFHSMSLKEIFRMGVAISKGGTSLEDRMKKAKKPCIFVGMVCVLEAFQGLGYMRKVMELAYAEGNRLQVPVILETDAKSKCDKYRHLGMQLEGIRDLGAYGKMYDMIKYPD
;
A
#
# COMPACT_ATOMS: atom_id res chain seq x y z
N MET A 1 -17.80 0.99 0.10
CA MET A 1 -18.33 -0.33 -0.31
C MET A 1 -17.18 -1.31 -0.31
N ALA A 2 -17.22 -2.39 0.46
CA ALA A 2 -16.14 -3.39 0.52
C ALA A 2 -16.37 -4.48 -0.54
N PHE A 3 -15.34 -4.87 -1.24
CA PHE A 3 -15.36 -5.95 -2.23
C PHE A 3 -14.56 -7.14 -1.71
N ALA A 4 -14.65 -8.27 -2.40
CA ALA A 4 -14.08 -9.58 -2.09
C ALA A 4 -12.93 -9.61 -1.05
N GLY A 5 -13.10 -10.34 0.04
CA GLY A 5 -12.10 -10.49 1.10
C GLY A 5 -12.03 -9.35 2.14
N GLY A 6 -12.90 -8.33 2.06
CA GLY A 6 -12.99 -7.25 3.04
C GLY A 6 -11.78 -6.29 3.09
N MET A 7 -10.96 -6.26 2.03
CA MET A 7 -9.78 -5.39 1.94
C MET A 7 -9.83 -4.41 0.78
N LEU A 8 -10.70 -4.62 -0.22
CA LEU A 8 -10.87 -3.73 -1.36
C LEU A 8 -12.11 -2.85 -1.16
N TYR A 9 -11.92 -1.56 -1.28
CA TYR A 9 -12.97 -0.55 -1.08
C TYR A 9 -13.07 0.34 -2.30
N GLY A 10 -14.28 0.79 -2.60
CA GLY A 10 -14.53 1.77 -3.66
C GLY A 10 -15.28 2.97 -3.10
N ILE A 11 -15.15 4.09 -3.77
CA ILE A 11 -15.96 5.29 -3.51
C ILE A 11 -17.41 5.07 -3.98
N ARG A 12 -18.33 5.95 -3.55
CA ARG A 12 -19.75 5.86 -3.93
C ARG A 12 -20.01 5.95 -5.43
N GLU A 13 -19.06 6.51 -6.18
CA GLU A 13 -19.11 6.59 -7.64
C GLU A 13 -18.42 5.36 -8.23
N PRO A 14 -19.16 4.30 -8.59
CA PRO A 14 -18.58 3.03 -8.99
C PRO A 14 -17.72 3.18 -10.25
N GLY A 15 -16.63 2.43 -10.31
CA GLY A 15 -15.76 2.40 -11.48
C GLY A 15 -14.76 3.55 -11.61
N ARG A 16 -14.70 4.51 -10.67
CA ARG A 16 -13.80 5.66 -10.79
C ARG A 16 -12.51 5.54 -9.99
N GLY A 17 -12.58 4.90 -8.82
CA GLY A 17 -11.39 4.69 -7.99
C GLY A 17 -11.60 3.62 -6.93
N TYR A 18 -10.52 2.93 -6.61
CA TYR A 18 -10.48 1.82 -5.65
C TYR A 18 -9.24 1.94 -4.77
N ILE A 19 -9.38 1.48 -3.55
CA ILE A 19 -8.29 1.36 -2.58
C ILE A 19 -8.36 -0.01 -1.92
N ALA A 20 -7.20 -0.66 -1.79
CA ALA A 20 -7.07 -1.86 -0.99
C ALA A 20 -6.23 -1.53 0.24
N TYR A 21 -6.80 -1.70 1.41
CA TYR A 21 -6.10 -1.55 2.67
C TYR A 21 -6.47 -2.64 3.67
N LYS A 22 -5.55 -2.86 4.57
CA LYS A 22 -5.61 -3.89 5.61
C LYS A 22 -5.69 -3.22 6.97
N LEU A 23 -6.67 -3.63 7.76
CA LEU A 23 -6.86 -3.17 9.13
C LEU A 23 -5.85 -3.83 10.09
N PRO A 24 -5.60 -3.23 11.28
CA PRO A 24 -4.77 -3.84 12.30
C PRO A 24 -5.24 -5.26 12.64
N GLY A 25 -4.30 -6.22 12.63
CA GLY A 25 -4.60 -7.63 12.92
C GLY A 25 -5.24 -8.42 11.78
N GLN A 26 -5.66 -7.79 10.71
CA GLN A 26 -6.22 -8.48 9.54
C GLN A 26 -5.09 -9.16 8.75
N LYS A 27 -5.29 -10.43 8.40
CA LYS A 27 -4.34 -11.22 7.59
C LYS A 27 -4.94 -11.48 6.21
N LEU A 28 -4.08 -11.51 5.19
CA LEU A 28 -4.49 -12.03 3.88
C LEU A 28 -4.97 -13.48 4.05
N GLY A 29 -6.12 -13.81 3.49
CA GLY A 29 -6.61 -15.19 3.49
C GLY A 29 -5.64 -16.11 2.76
N PHE A 30 -5.52 -17.35 3.23
CA PHE A 30 -4.62 -18.37 2.66
C PHE A 30 -4.81 -18.53 1.14
N GLY A 31 -6.06 -18.53 0.67
CA GLY A 31 -6.38 -18.63 -0.76
C GLY A 31 -5.85 -17.45 -1.58
N ALA A 32 -6.02 -16.22 -1.10
CA ALA A 32 -5.52 -15.02 -1.77
C ALA A 32 -3.99 -15.00 -1.83
N SER A 33 -3.32 -15.45 -0.78
CA SER A 33 -1.86 -15.59 -0.73
C SER A 33 -1.36 -16.62 -1.73
N MET A 34 -2.04 -17.77 -1.86
CA MET A 34 -1.70 -18.82 -2.83
C MET A 34 -1.88 -18.36 -4.28
N GLU A 35 -2.96 -17.61 -4.59
CA GLU A 35 -3.16 -17.06 -5.94
C GLU A 35 -2.07 -16.03 -6.30
N LEU A 36 -1.66 -15.20 -5.35
CA LEU A 36 -0.56 -14.25 -5.55
C LEU A 36 0.76 -15.00 -5.84
N VAL A 37 1.07 -16.06 -5.08
CA VAL A 37 2.26 -16.89 -5.30
C VAL A 37 2.22 -17.55 -6.67
N LYS A 38 1.08 -18.12 -7.08
CA LYS A 38 0.92 -18.70 -8.43
C LYS A 38 1.14 -17.67 -9.52
N ALA A 39 0.58 -16.46 -9.36
CA ALA A 39 0.77 -15.37 -10.33
C ALA A 39 2.24 -14.96 -10.46
N LEU A 40 2.99 -14.89 -9.37
CA LEU A 40 4.43 -14.63 -9.39
C LEU A 40 5.20 -15.70 -10.16
N PHE A 41 4.94 -16.98 -9.89
CA PHE A 41 5.59 -18.09 -10.58
C PHE A 41 5.19 -18.19 -12.06
N HIS A 42 4.01 -17.70 -12.42
CA HIS A 42 3.56 -17.66 -13.82
C HIS A 42 4.18 -16.48 -14.61
N SER A 43 4.44 -15.37 -13.93
CA SER A 43 4.87 -14.11 -14.56
C SER A 43 6.39 -13.91 -14.56
N MET A 44 7.12 -14.58 -13.68
CA MET A 44 8.55 -14.38 -13.48
C MET A 44 9.29 -15.71 -13.35
N SER A 45 10.53 -15.75 -13.84
CA SER A 45 11.40 -16.91 -13.64
C SER A 45 11.84 -17.02 -12.17
N LEU A 46 12.18 -18.24 -11.74
CA LEU A 46 12.72 -18.48 -10.38
C LEU A 46 13.95 -17.62 -10.07
N LYS A 47 14.80 -17.38 -11.09
CA LYS A 47 15.99 -16.52 -10.94
C LYS A 47 15.62 -15.07 -10.68
N GLU A 48 14.60 -14.56 -11.35
CA GLU A 48 14.09 -13.19 -11.15
C GLU A 48 13.43 -13.02 -9.79
N ILE A 49 12.62 -14.00 -9.37
CA ILE A 49 11.99 -14.01 -8.04
C ILE A 49 13.07 -14.01 -6.95
N PHE A 50 14.11 -14.85 -7.09
CA PHE A 50 15.22 -14.88 -6.13
C PHE A 50 15.99 -13.55 -6.10
N ARG A 51 16.35 -12.99 -7.26
CA ARG A 51 17.04 -11.68 -7.35
C ARG A 51 16.22 -10.56 -6.73
N MET A 52 14.92 -10.52 -7.00
CA MET A 52 14.00 -9.55 -6.40
C MET A 52 13.94 -9.72 -4.87
N GLY A 53 13.83 -10.96 -4.38
CA GLY A 53 13.83 -11.24 -2.94
C GLY A 53 15.10 -10.77 -2.24
N VAL A 54 16.27 -11.01 -2.85
CA VAL A 54 17.57 -10.53 -2.34
C VAL A 54 17.63 -9.00 -2.34
N ALA A 55 17.17 -8.33 -3.40
CA ALA A 55 17.16 -6.87 -3.48
C ALA A 55 16.24 -6.25 -2.41
N ILE A 56 15.04 -6.81 -2.22
CA ILE A 56 14.11 -6.37 -1.17
C ILE A 56 14.75 -6.55 0.21
N SER A 57 15.41 -7.68 0.47
CA SER A 57 16.05 -7.92 1.77
C SER A 57 17.23 -6.97 2.04
N LYS A 58 17.99 -6.58 1.00
CA LYS A 58 19.06 -5.57 1.11
C LYS A 58 18.54 -4.15 1.33
N GLY A 59 17.34 -3.85 0.83
CA GLY A 59 16.68 -2.56 1.04
C GLY A 59 16.20 -2.31 2.48
N GLY A 60 16.42 -3.25 3.37
CA GLY A 60 15.99 -3.15 4.77
C GLY A 60 14.55 -3.59 5.01
N THR A 61 14.13 -3.45 6.26
CA THR A 61 12.80 -3.88 6.70
C THR A 61 11.72 -2.91 6.20
N SER A 62 10.63 -3.43 5.64
CA SER A 62 9.48 -2.63 5.20
C SER A 62 8.88 -1.83 6.36
N LEU A 63 8.18 -0.74 6.04
CA LEU A 63 7.50 0.06 7.06
C LEU A 63 6.45 -0.78 7.81
N GLU A 64 5.70 -1.62 7.10
CA GLU A 64 4.73 -2.52 7.72
C GLU A 64 5.40 -3.47 8.73
N ASP A 65 6.54 -4.07 8.38
CA ASP A 65 7.26 -4.99 9.28
C ASP A 65 7.88 -4.27 10.47
N ARG A 66 8.35 -3.03 10.28
CA ARG A 66 8.83 -2.18 11.38
C ARG A 66 7.70 -1.89 12.37
N MET A 67 6.51 -1.55 11.87
CA MET A 67 5.33 -1.32 12.72
C MET A 67 4.93 -2.59 13.48
N LYS A 68 4.92 -3.75 12.80
CA LYS A 68 4.64 -5.05 13.44
C LYS A 68 5.65 -5.39 14.54
N LYS A 69 6.95 -5.24 14.27
CA LYS A 69 8.02 -5.48 15.26
C LYS A 69 7.90 -4.55 16.47
N ALA A 70 7.54 -3.30 16.23
CA ALA A 70 7.28 -2.31 17.28
C ALA A 70 5.94 -2.50 18.01
N LYS A 71 5.12 -3.49 17.62
CA LYS A 71 3.76 -3.73 18.13
C LYS A 71 2.85 -2.51 17.99
N LYS A 72 3.08 -1.68 16.98
CA LYS A 72 2.27 -0.49 16.68
C LYS A 72 1.20 -0.86 15.65
N PRO A 73 -0.10 -0.83 16.02
CA PRO A 73 -1.16 -1.08 15.06
C PRO A 73 -1.19 0.01 13.99
N CYS A 74 -1.47 -0.36 12.75
CA CYS A 74 -1.57 0.56 11.64
C CYS A 74 -2.51 0.02 10.56
N ILE A 75 -3.00 0.90 9.70
CA ILE A 75 -3.68 0.54 8.46
C ILE A 75 -2.63 0.55 7.36
N PHE A 76 -2.48 -0.57 6.66
CA PHE A 76 -1.57 -0.68 5.53
C PHE A 76 -2.35 -0.58 4.21
N VAL A 77 -2.04 0.45 3.41
CA VAL A 77 -2.59 0.63 2.07
C VAL A 77 -1.69 -0.08 1.07
N GLY A 78 -2.20 -1.16 0.48
CA GLY A 78 -1.46 -1.98 -0.48
C GLY A 78 -1.67 -1.56 -1.94
N MET A 79 -2.81 -0.93 -2.25
CA MET A 79 -3.12 -0.51 -3.62
C MET A 79 -4.01 0.72 -3.62
N VAL A 80 -3.69 1.66 -4.51
CA VAL A 80 -4.57 2.79 -4.87
C VAL A 80 -4.69 2.80 -6.39
N CYS A 81 -5.90 2.76 -6.90
CA CYS A 81 -6.18 2.77 -8.32
C CYS A 81 -7.25 3.83 -8.64
N VAL A 82 -6.94 4.71 -9.59
CA VAL A 82 -7.90 5.64 -10.19
C VAL A 82 -7.84 5.41 -11.69
N LEU A 83 -8.99 5.14 -12.31
CA LEU A 83 -9.06 4.93 -13.75
C LEU A 83 -8.54 6.17 -14.49
N GLU A 84 -7.84 5.95 -15.59
CA GLU A 84 -7.14 6.99 -16.37
C GLU A 84 -8.05 8.16 -16.72
N ALA A 85 -9.27 7.89 -17.18
CA ALA A 85 -10.27 8.91 -17.52
C ALA A 85 -10.68 9.82 -16.35
N PHE A 86 -10.37 9.44 -15.11
CA PHE A 86 -10.74 10.17 -13.89
C PHE A 86 -9.51 10.68 -13.12
N GLN A 87 -8.29 10.50 -13.64
CA GLN A 87 -7.09 11.07 -13.05
C GLN A 87 -7.09 12.60 -13.16
N GLY A 88 -6.48 13.26 -12.18
CA GLY A 88 -6.49 14.73 -12.11
C GLY A 88 -7.77 15.36 -11.59
N LEU A 89 -8.85 14.60 -11.39
CA LEU A 89 -10.16 15.07 -10.93
C LEU A 89 -10.40 14.90 -9.42
N GLY A 90 -9.34 14.70 -8.64
CA GLY A 90 -9.43 14.57 -7.18
C GLY A 90 -9.86 13.20 -6.65
N TYR A 91 -10.06 12.21 -7.51
CA TYR A 91 -10.49 10.87 -7.08
C TYR A 91 -9.46 10.13 -6.22
N MET A 92 -8.17 10.38 -6.43
CA MET A 92 -7.14 9.83 -5.56
C MET A 92 -7.31 10.31 -4.10
N ARG A 93 -7.67 11.58 -3.89
CA ARG A 93 -8.00 12.10 -2.57
C ARG A 93 -9.20 11.39 -1.97
N LYS A 94 -10.29 11.26 -2.73
CA LYS A 94 -11.52 10.61 -2.27
C LYS A 94 -11.28 9.15 -1.82
N VAL A 95 -10.46 8.38 -2.54
CA VAL A 95 -10.16 7.00 -2.15
C VAL A 95 -9.22 6.94 -0.94
N MET A 96 -8.24 7.82 -0.82
CA MET A 96 -7.34 7.89 0.34
C MET A 96 -8.09 8.30 1.62
N GLU A 97 -9.09 9.18 1.50
CA GLU A 97 -9.93 9.59 2.62
C GLU A 97 -10.69 8.41 3.27
N LEU A 98 -10.98 7.34 2.53
CA LEU A 98 -11.55 6.12 3.12
C LEU A 98 -10.60 5.50 4.16
N ALA A 99 -9.32 5.38 3.83
CA ALA A 99 -8.32 4.85 4.75
C ALA A 99 -8.02 5.84 5.89
N TYR A 100 -8.00 7.14 5.62
CA TYR A 100 -7.79 8.16 6.65
C TYR A 100 -8.92 8.22 7.66
N ALA A 101 -10.17 8.18 7.20
CA ALA A 101 -11.34 8.13 8.08
C ALA A 101 -11.30 6.91 9.02
N GLU A 102 -10.87 5.77 8.49
CA GLU A 102 -10.71 4.55 9.28
C GLU A 102 -9.53 4.66 10.26
N GLY A 103 -8.41 5.27 9.85
CA GLY A 103 -7.28 5.57 10.72
C GLY A 103 -7.68 6.48 11.89
N ASN A 104 -8.44 7.53 11.61
CA ASN A 104 -8.97 8.43 12.62
C ASN A 104 -9.95 7.72 13.56
N ARG A 105 -10.84 6.87 13.02
CA ARG A 105 -11.79 6.09 13.82
C ARG A 105 -11.10 5.12 14.79
N LEU A 106 -10.04 4.47 14.34
CA LEU A 106 -9.27 3.50 15.12
C LEU A 106 -8.12 4.14 15.92
N GLN A 107 -7.84 5.43 15.72
CA GLN A 107 -6.70 6.16 16.30
C GLN A 107 -5.37 5.47 16.00
N VAL A 108 -5.18 5.04 14.74
CA VAL A 108 -3.97 4.40 14.26
C VAL A 108 -3.47 5.06 12.98
N PRO A 109 -2.15 5.09 12.73
CA PRO A 109 -1.61 5.67 11.51
C PRO A 109 -1.98 4.84 10.28
N VAL A 110 -2.10 5.52 9.14
CA VAL A 110 -2.19 4.94 7.81
C VAL A 110 -0.81 4.97 7.18
N ILE A 111 -0.35 3.83 6.70
CA ILE A 111 0.96 3.66 6.07
C ILE A 111 0.83 3.10 4.66
N LEU A 112 1.75 3.47 3.79
CA LEU A 112 1.95 2.85 2.49
C LEU A 112 3.41 2.94 2.05
N GLU A 113 3.75 2.16 1.05
CA GLU A 113 5.05 2.16 0.40
C GLU A 113 4.87 2.41 -1.09
N THR A 114 5.73 3.22 -1.69
CA THR A 114 5.66 3.52 -3.13
C THR A 114 7.04 3.54 -3.77
N ASP A 115 7.10 3.12 -5.02
CA ASP A 115 8.32 2.90 -5.79
C ASP A 115 8.81 4.12 -6.58
N ALA A 116 8.01 5.19 -6.62
CA ALA A 116 8.32 6.36 -7.44
C ALA A 116 8.23 7.67 -6.64
N LYS A 117 9.24 8.54 -6.84
CA LYS A 117 9.25 9.87 -6.22
C LYS A 117 8.01 10.70 -6.60
N SER A 118 7.57 10.63 -7.84
CA SER A 118 6.36 11.33 -8.29
C SER A 118 5.10 10.89 -7.54
N LYS A 119 4.99 9.60 -7.20
CA LYS A 119 3.91 9.06 -6.36
C LYS A 119 4.07 9.53 -4.91
N CYS A 120 5.29 9.51 -4.37
CA CYS A 120 5.60 10.04 -3.05
C CYS A 120 5.14 11.50 -2.92
N ASP A 121 5.47 12.36 -3.90
CA ASP A 121 5.07 13.76 -3.90
C ASP A 121 3.53 13.93 -3.94
N LYS A 122 2.82 13.10 -4.70
CA LYS A 122 1.34 13.05 -4.69
C LYS A 122 0.79 12.68 -3.31
N TYR A 123 1.33 11.66 -2.66
CA TYR A 123 0.88 11.27 -1.31
C TYR A 123 1.18 12.33 -0.27
N ARG A 124 2.32 13.03 -0.37
CA ARG A 124 2.63 14.19 0.48
C ARG A 124 1.58 15.29 0.32
N HIS A 125 1.18 15.58 -0.91
CA HIS A 125 0.11 16.54 -1.20
C HIS A 125 -1.26 16.10 -0.64
N LEU A 126 -1.45 14.81 -0.41
CA LEU A 126 -2.63 14.24 0.24
C LEU A 126 -2.51 14.15 1.76
N GLY A 127 -1.48 14.74 2.35
CA GLY A 127 -1.31 14.84 3.80
C GLY A 127 -0.46 13.75 4.43
N MET A 128 0.18 12.86 3.65
CA MET A 128 1.14 11.91 4.19
C MET A 128 2.52 12.53 4.37
N GLN A 129 3.27 11.98 5.31
CA GLN A 129 4.66 12.35 5.58
C GLN A 129 5.58 11.26 5.05
N LEU A 130 6.77 11.66 4.58
CA LEU A 130 7.84 10.72 4.22
C LEU A 130 8.52 10.26 5.51
N GLU A 131 8.38 8.98 5.82
CA GLU A 131 9.02 8.35 6.98
C GLU A 131 10.44 7.88 6.68
N GLY A 132 10.69 7.41 5.46
CA GLY A 132 12.00 6.95 5.06
C GLY A 132 12.10 6.60 3.57
N ILE A 133 13.33 6.45 3.11
CA ILE A 133 13.64 6.00 1.76
C ILE A 133 14.54 4.77 1.87
N ARG A 134 14.16 3.69 1.20
CA ARG A 134 14.95 2.45 1.12
C ARG A 134 15.49 2.29 -0.30
N ASP A 135 16.76 1.97 -0.42
CA ASP A 135 17.40 1.67 -1.71
C ASP A 135 17.36 0.16 -1.98
N LEU A 136 16.68 -0.23 -3.05
CA LEU A 136 16.57 -1.62 -3.50
C LEU A 136 17.57 -1.95 -4.62
N GLY A 137 18.61 -1.14 -4.79
CA GLY A 137 19.65 -1.32 -5.80
C GLY A 137 19.06 -1.23 -7.21
N ALA A 138 19.19 -2.31 -8.00
CA ALA A 138 18.72 -2.36 -9.37
C ALA A 138 17.20 -2.16 -9.54
N TYR A 139 16.42 -2.32 -8.47
CA TYR A 139 14.96 -2.13 -8.46
C TYR A 139 14.53 -0.72 -8.03
N GLY A 140 15.50 0.19 -7.85
CA GLY A 140 15.22 1.58 -7.54
C GLY A 140 15.02 1.84 -6.05
N LYS A 141 14.23 2.85 -5.74
CA LYS A 141 13.98 3.30 -4.36
C LYS A 141 12.54 3.02 -3.95
N MET A 142 12.36 2.73 -2.67
CA MET A 142 11.05 2.61 -2.04
C MET A 142 10.88 3.76 -1.03
N TYR A 143 9.77 4.44 -1.11
CA TYR A 143 9.41 5.57 -0.24
C TYR A 143 8.36 5.11 0.76
N ASP A 144 8.70 5.15 2.03
CA ASP A 144 7.83 4.78 3.14
C ASP A 144 7.03 6.00 3.59
N MET A 145 5.72 5.93 3.51
CA MET A 145 4.81 7.04 3.78
C MET A 145 3.92 6.74 4.97
N ILE A 146 3.66 7.76 5.80
CA ILE A 146 2.81 7.65 6.98
C ILE A 146 1.90 8.88 7.12
N LYS A 147 0.67 8.65 7.56
CA LYS A 147 -0.22 9.70 8.07
C LYS A 147 -0.72 9.28 9.45
N TYR A 148 -0.48 10.11 10.44
CA TYR A 148 -1.04 9.93 11.77
C TYR A 148 -2.51 10.36 11.80
N PRO A 149 -3.31 9.82 12.71
CA PRO A 149 -4.67 10.29 12.94
C PRO A 149 -4.68 11.77 13.35
N ASP A 150 -5.74 12.46 12.95
CA ASP A 150 -5.97 13.88 13.29
C ASP A 150 -6.48 14.02 14.73
#